data_bb648f38ae9e944f0504fd5e76e7e6e6
#
_entry.id   bb648f38ae9e944f0504fd5e76e7e6e6
#
_cell.length_a   1.000
_cell.length_b   1.000
_cell.length_c   1.000
_cell.angle_alpha   90.00
_cell.angle_beta   90.00
_cell.angle_gamma   90.00
#
_symmetry.space_group_name_H-M   'P 1'
#
loop_
_entity.id
_entity.type
_entity.pdbx_description
1 polymer ?
#
loop_
_entity_poly.entity_id
_entity_poly.type
_entity_poly.pdbx_seq_one_letter_code
_entity_poly.pdbx_strand_id
1 'polypeptide(L)'
;MQNIDKIIKILKANHKTFKKPSVSKISEEKDPFKVLVSCLLSLRTKDKVTEKASIRLFNIGSTPEQILKINIKKLEKLIYPAGFYKTKAKRIKEICKILIEKYSSKVPDSLEELLKLKGVGRKTAAITLVYGFGKANYIPVDVHVHVLG
;
A
#
# COMPACT_ATOMS: atom_id res chain seq x y z
N MET A 1 11.50 -1.62 9.37
CA MET A 1 10.80 -2.32 10.44
C MET A 1 9.70 -1.50 11.08
N GLN A 2 10.07 -0.33 11.56
CA GLN A 2 9.07 0.48 12.21
C GLN A 2 7.86 0.83 11.36
N ASN A 3 8.07 1.02 10.07
CA ASN A 3 6.95 1.37 9.21
C ASN A 3 5.93 0.25 9.14
N ILE A 4 6.42 -0.97 9.22
CA ILE A 4 5.55 -2.14 9.13
C ILE A 4 4.72 -2.21 10.41
N ASP A 5 5.34 -2.00 11.54
CA ASP A 5 4.61 -2.04 12.80
C ASP A 5 3.56 -0.93 12.85
N LYS A 6 3.88 0.23 12.31
CA LYS A 6 2.94 1.33 12.28
C LYS A 6 1.74 1.02 11.40
N ILE A 7 1.98 0.42 10.24
CA ILE A 7 0.89 0.07 9.35
C ILE A 7 -0.02 -0.94 10.01
N ILE A 8 0.55 -1.93 10.65
CA ILE A 8 -0.24 -2.95 11.34
C ILE A 8 -1.03 -2.31 12.45
N LYS A 9 -0.44 -1.38 13.18
CA LYS A 9 -1.14 -0.68 14.23
C LYS A 9 -2.30 0.13 13.69
N ILE A 10 -2.08 0.84 12.61
CA ILE A 10 -3.12 1.63 11.99
C ILE A 10 -4.29 0.75 11.61
N LEU A 11 -4.01 -0.36 10.96
CA LEU A 11 -5.06 -1.26 10.53
C LEU A 11 -5.85 -1.81 11.71
N LYS A 12 -5.15 -2.22 12.74
CA LYS A 12 -5.81 -2.78 13.91
C LYS A 12 -6.58 -1.74 14.72
N ALA A 13 -5.95 -0.60 14.95
CA ALA A 13 -6.58 0.44 15.72
C ALA A 13 -7.83 0.96 15.03
N ASN A 14 -7.74 1.18 13.75
CA ASN A 14 -8.88 1.69 12.99
C ASN A 14 -10.02 0.71 12.98
N HIS A 15 -9.69 -0.56 12.93
CA HIS A 15 -10.69 -1.59 12.94
C HIS A 15 -11.44 -1.57 14.28
N LYS A 16 -10.71 -1.37 15.36
CA LYS A 16 -11.31 -1.36 16.68
C LYS A 16 -12.17 -0.15 16.94
N THR A 17 -11.71 0.99 16.49
CA THR A 17 -12.41 2.22 16.81
C THR A 17 -13.52 2.56 15.84
N PHE A 18 -13.62 1.80 14.78
CA PHE A 18 -14.63 2.05 13.76
C PHE A 18 -14.47 3.40 13.12
N LYS A 19 -13.36 4.06 13.35
CA LYS A 19 -13.09 5.30 12.68
C LYS A 19 -12.74 4.85 11.29
N LYS A 20 -12.86 5.69 10.35
CA LYS A 20 -12.71 5.28 9.02
C LYS A 20 -11.49 5.77 8.38
N PRO A 21 -10.34 5.57 8.90
CA PRO A 21 -9.16 5.96 8.20
C PRO A 21 -9.11 5.13 6.96
N SER A 22 -8.59 5.68 5.93
CA SER A 22 -8.57 5.02 4.65
C SER A 22 -7.89 3.67 4.67
N VAL A 23 -6.83 3.53 5.42
CA VAL A 23 -6.10 2.27 5.44
C VAL A 23 -6.95 1.15 5.99
N SER A 24 -7.67 1.40 7.07
CA SER A 24 -8.52 0.41 7.68
C SER A 24 -9.65 0.02 6.74
N LYS A 25 -10.27 1.02 6.13
CA LYS A 25 -11.36 0.77 5.22
C LYS A 25 -10.89 -0.01 4.00
N ILE A 26 -9.71 0.34 3.50
CA ILE A 26 -9.14 -0.35 2.36
C ILE A 26 -8.94 -1.81 2.70
N SER A 27 -8.43 -2.08 3.89
CA SER A 27 -8.19 -3.44 4.33
C SER A 27 -9.50 -4.21 4.41
N GLU A 28 -10.56 -3.59 4.90
CA GLU A 28 -11.85 -4.24 5.02
C GLU A 28 -12.43 -4.57 3.65
N GLU A 29 -12.17 -3.73 2.68
CA GLU A 29 -12.65 -3.95 1.34
C GLU A 29 -11.82 -4.99 0.60
N LYS A 30 -10.70 -5.37 1.21
CA LYS A 30 -9.80 -6.34 0.59
C LYS A 30 -9.44 -5.96 -0.85
N ASP A 31 -9.04 -4.70 -1.01
CA ASP A 31 -8.59 -4.23 -2.30
C ASP A 31 -7.07 -4.26 -2.32
N PRO A 32 -6.47 -5.28 -2.91
CA PRO A 32 -5.00 -5.42 -2.86
C PRO A 32 -4.26 -4.25 -3.49
N PHE A 33 -4.83 -3.63 -4.50
CA PHE A 33 -4.17 -2.51 -5.14
C PHE A 33 -4.08 -1.32 -4.18
N LYS A 34 -5.18 -1.01 -3.51
CA LYS A 34 -5.17 0.09 -2.55
C LYS A 34 -4.25 -0.21 -1.37
N VAL A 35 -4.23 -1.46 -0.92
CA VAL A 35 -3.34 -1.84 0.17
C VAL A 35 -1.88 -1.67 -0.27
N LEU A 36 -1.55 -2.14 -1.46
CA LEU A 36 -0.20 -2.03 -1.98
C LEU A 36 0.25 -0.57 -2.09
N VAL A 37 -0.57 0.27 -2.69
CA VAL A 37 -0.24 1.67 -2.87
C VAL A 37 -0.12 2.39 -1.52
N SER A 38 -1.02 2.10 -0.59
CA SER A 38 -0.96 2.71 0.73
C SER A 38 0.32 2.31 1.46
N CYS A 39 0.75 1.06 1.32
CA CYS A 39 2.00 0.62 1.92
C CYS A 39 3.18 1.38 1.32
N LEU A 40 3.18 1.55 0.01
CA LEU A 40 4.25 2.29 -0.63
C LEU A 40 4.30 3.74 -0.16
N LEU A 41 3.13 4.35 0.00
CA LEU A 41 3.06 5.73 0.48
C LEU A 41 3.55 5.84 1.91
N SER A 42 3.35 4.80 2.70
CA SER A 42 3.71 4.86 4.12
C SER A 42 5.20 4.77 4.40
N LEU A 43 5.99 4.33 3.45
CA LEU A 43 7.43 4.19 3.67
C LEU A 43 8.04 5.56 3.98
N ARG A 44 8.70 5.65 5.14
CA ARG A 44 9.33 6.88 5.60
C ARG A 44 8.37 8.06 5.66
N THR A 45 7.13 7.78 6.03
CA THR A 45 6.10 8.81 6.09
C THR A 45 5.27 8.59 7.35
N LYS A 46 4.89 9.67 8.00
CA LYS A 46 4.07 9.59 9.20
C LYS A 46 2.68 9.09 8.86
N ASP A 47 2.08 8.39 9.79
CA ASP A 47 0.77 7.78 9.57
C ASP A 47 -0.31 8.74 9.10
N LYS A 48 -0.37 9.90 9.71
CA LYS A 48 -1.39 10.88 9.32
C LYS A 48 -1.18 11.38 7.91
N VAL A 49 0.06 11.53 7.51
CA VAL A 49 0.37 12.00 6.15
C VAL A 49 -0.02 10.93 5.15
N THR A 50 0.30 9.66 5.48
CA THR A 50 -0.05 8.54 4.62
C THR A 50 -1.56 8.46 4.44
N GLU A 51 -2.29 8.58 5.52
CA GLU A 51 -3.73 8.49 5.50
C GLU A 51 -4.34 9.56 4.59
N LYS A 52 -3.92 10.79 4.78
CA LYS A 52 -4.44 11.89 3.97
C LYS A 52 -4.04 11.77 2.50
N ALA A 53 -2.80 11.37 2.25
CA ALA A 53 -2.33 11.20 0.89
C ALA A 53 -3.11 10.09 0.18
N SER A 54 -3.36 9.00 0.89
CA SER A 54 -4.11 7.88 0.33
C SER A 54 -5.53 8.30 -0.02
N ILE A 55 -6.17 9.03 0.88
CA ILE A 55 -7.53 9.50 0.63
C ILE A 55 -7.58 10.39 -0.61
N ARG A 56 -6.66 11.35 -0.68
CA ARG A 56 -6.63 12.25 -1.82
C ARG A 56 -6.41 11.50 -3.13
N LEU A 57 -5.48 10.57 -3.12
CA LEU A 57 -5.15 9.82 -4.32
C LEU A 57 -6.30 8.95 -4.76
N PHE A 58 -6.87 8.19 -3.84
CA PHE A 58 -7.93 7.26 -4.23
C PHE A 58 -9.24 7.94 -4.59
N ASN A 59 -9.42 9.19 -4.20
CA ASN A 59 -10.56 9.96 -4.64
C ASN A 59 -10.44 10.33 -6.12
N ILE A 60 -9.21 10.38 -6.63
CA ILE A 60 -8.96 10.74 -8.03
C ILE A 60 -8.83 9.47 -8.88
N GLY A 61 -8.16 8.47 -8.35
CA GLY A 61 -7.97 7.22 -9.07
C GLY A 61 -7.70 6.08 -8.13
N SER A 62 -8.39 4.98 -8.31
CA SER A 62 -8.23 3.81 -7.45
C SER A 62 -7.93 2.53 -8.23
N THR A 63 -7.65 2.66 -9.52
CA THR A 63 -7.25 1.52 -10.34
C THR A 63 -5.94 1.85 -11.04
N PRO A 64 -5.19 0.84 -11.45
CA PRO A 64 -3.93 1.10 -12.16
C PRO A 64 -4.11 2.00 -13.37
N GLU A 65 -5.17 1.80 -14.14
CA GLU A 65 -5.42 2.61 -15.32
C GLU A 65 -5.69 4.06 -14.95
N GLN A 66 -6.49 4.28 -13.93
CA GLN A 66 -6.82 5.63 -13.51
C GLN A 66 -5.59 6.37 -13.02
N ILE A 67 -4.78 5.71 -12.22
CA ILE A 67 -3.58 6.35 -11.69
C ILE A 67 -2.56 6.60 -12.79
N LEU A 68 -2.43 5.69 -13.74
CA LEU A 68 -1.46 5.87 -14.81
C LEU A 68 -1.81 7.08 -15.66
N LYS A 69 -3.08 7.43 -15.75
CA LYS A 69 -3.50 8.61 -16.51
C LYS A 69 -3.25 9.92 -15.79
N ILE A 70 -2.96 9.88 -14.50
CA ILE A 70 -2.70 11.10 -13.77
C ILE A 70 -1.34 11.64 -14.16
N ASN A 71 -1.29 12.94 -14.45
CA ASN A 71 -0.02 13.60 -14.79
C ASN A 71 0.92 13.45 -13.59
N ILE A 72 2.20 13.21 -13.86
CA ILE A 72 3.17 13.00 -12.77
C ILE A 72 3.20 14.16 -11.78
N LYS A 73 3.10 15.38 -12.27
CA LYS A 73 3.12 16.55 -11.38
C LYS A 73 1.88 16.58 -10.49
N LYS A 74 0.74 16.20 -11.02
CA LYS A 74 -0.49 16.16 -10.25
C LYS A 74 -0.41 15.03 -9.23
N LEU A 75 0.14 13.89 -9.61
CA LEU A 75 0.29 12.77 -8.69
C LEU A 75 1.20 13.16 -7.53
N GLU A 76 2.28 13.86 -7.83
CA GLU A 76 3.18 14.35 -6.79
C GLU A 76 2.43 15.24 -5.79
N LYS A 77 1.58 16.11 -6.30
CA LYS A 77 0.81 17.00 -5.44
C LYS A 77 -0.20 16.25 -4.59
N LEU A 78 -0.80 15.22 -5.15
CA LEU A 78 -1.79 14.43 -4.42
C LEU A 78 -1.18 13.73 -3.21
N ILE A 79 0.04 13.24 -3.35
CA ILE A 79 0.66 12.50 -2.26
C ILE A 79 1.59 13.33 -1.40
N TYR A 80 1.82 14.59 -1.77
CA TYR A 80 2.60 15.50 -0.95
C TYR A 80 1.90 15.72 0.40
N PRO A 81 2.58 15.76 1.54
CA PRO A 81 4.03 15.76 1.74
C PRO A 81 4.58 14.39 2.17
N ALA A 82 4.12 13.33 1.56
CA ALA A 82 4.66 12.00 1.86
C ALA A 82 6.17 12.01 1.64
N GLY A 83 6.90 11.30 2.48
CA GLY A 83 8.35 11.24 2.35
C GLY A 83 8.74 10.70 0.98
N PHE A 84 9.69 11.34 0.34
CA PHE A 84 10.15 10.95 -0.99
C PHE A 84 9.01 10.91 -2.00
N TYR A 85 8.12 11.87 -1.90
CA TYR A 85 6.90 11.85 -2.73
C TYR A 85 7.18 11.83 -4.23
N LYS A 86 8.21 12.48 -4.69
CA LYS A 86 8.52 12.48 -6.12
C LYS A 86 8.93 11.09 -6.59
N THR A 87 9.78 10.42 -5.81
CA THR A 87 10.20 9.06 -6.11
C THR A 87 9.03 8.11 -6.04
N LYS A 88 8.18 8.30 -5.02
CA LYS A 88 7.01 7.43 -4.86
C LYS A 88 6.02 7.59 -6.00
N ALA A 89 5.79 8.82 -6.46
CA ALA A 89 4.89 9.07 -7.56
C ALA A 89 5.36 8.31 -8.80
N LYS A 90 6.64 8.41 -9.10
CA LYS A 90 7.21 7.73 -10.24
C LYS A 90 7.08 6.22 -10.07
N ARG A 91 7.37 5.72 -8.86
CA ARG A 91 7.32 4.30 -8.59
C ARG A 91 5.91 3.74 -8.70
N ILE A 92 4.94 4.48 -8.20
CA ILE A 92 3.55 4.07 -8.28
C ILE A 92 3.12 3.96 -9.74
N LYS A 93 3.50 4.94 -10.57
CA LYS A 93 3.15 4.87 -11.98
C LYS A 93 3.83 3.70 -12.68
N GLU A 94 5.07 3.41 -12.33
CA GLU A 94 5.78 2.28 -12.92
C GLU A 94 5.08 0.97 -12.56
N ILE A 95 4.66 0.83 -11.32
CA ILE A 95 3.94 -0.35 -10.88
C ILE A 95 2.62 -0.48 -11.62
N CYS A 96 1.88 0.61 -11.75
CA CYS A 96 0.62 0.59 -12.47
C CYS A 96 0.80 0.11 -13.90
N LYS A 97 1.86 0.58 -14.56
CA LYS A 97 2.13 0.18 -15.92
C LYS A 97 2.41 -1.32 -16.02
N ILE A 98 3.22 -1.83 -15.09
CA ILE A 98 3.55 -3.24 -15.06
C ILE A 98 2.30 -4.09 -14.80
N LEU A 99 1.45 -3.65 -13.88
CA LEU A 99 0.23 -4.37 -13.58
C LEU A 99 -0.67 -4.46 -14.81
N ILE A 100 -0.76 -3.38 -15.54
CA ILE A 100 -1.58 -3.35 -16.74
C ILE A 100 -0.99 -4.26 -17.82
N GLU A 101 0.30 -4.20 -18.01
CA GLU A 101 0.96 -4.95 -19.07
C GLU A 101 1.13 -6.44 -18.79
N LYS A 102 1.41 -6.78 -17.57
CA LYS A 102 1.76 -8.17 -17.23
C LYS A 102 0.76 -8.92 -16.36
N TYR A 103 -0.12 -8.21 -15.70
CA TYR A 103 -1.02 -8.84 -14.74
C TYR A 103 -2.49 -8.49 -14.97
N SER A 104 -2.82 -8.03 -16.15
CA SER A 104 -4.20 -7.69 -16.52
C SER A 104 -4.82 -6.69 -15.54
N SER A 105 -4.04 -5.72 -15.13
CA SER A 105 -4.44 -4.66 -14.21
C SER A 105 -4.78 -5.15 -12.80
N LYS A 106 -4.35 -6.37 -12.47
CA LYS A 106 -4.61 -6.92 -11.14
C LYS A 106 -3.30 -7.09 -10.38
N VAL A 107 -3.40 -7.00 -9.07
CA VAL A 107 -2.22 -7.23 -8.22
C VAL A 107 -2.02 -8.73 -8.13
N PRO A 108 -0.80 -9.23 -8.35
CA PRO A 108 -0.56 -10.66 -8.24
C PRO A 108 -0.72 -11.11 -6.79
N ASP A 109 -1.22 -12.32 -6.61
CA ASP A 109 -1.47 -12.85 -5.27
C ASP A 109 -0.38 -13.82 -4.82
N SER A 110 0.81 -13.63 -5.32
CA SER A 110 1.96 -14.47 -5.02
C SER A 110 3.09 -13.61 -4.48
N LEU A 111 3.73 -14.08 -3.42
CA LEU A 111 4.85 -13.36 -2.84
C LEU A 111 5.95 -13.17 -3.88
N GLU A 112 6.25 -14.21 -4.63
CA GLU A 112 7.28 -14.17 -5.65
C GLU A 112 7.01 -13.09 -6.69
N GLU A 113 5.79 -13.04 -7.18
CA GLU A 113 5.43 -12.07 -8.21
C GLU A 113 5.43 -10.65 -7.66
N LEU A 114 4.96 -10.49 -6.43
CA LEU A 114 4.95 -9.16 -5.82
C LEU A 114 6.36 -8.63 -5.64
N LEU A 115 7.30 -9.51 -5.31
CA LEU A 115 8.69 -9.09 -5.13
C LEU A 115 9.35 -8.65 -6.43
N LYS A 116 8.77 -9.00 -7.56
CA LYS A 116 9.31 -8.57 -8.85
C LYS A 116 8.94 -7.12 -9.15
N LEU A 117 7.96 -6.59 -8.44
CA LEU A 117 7.56 -5.20 -8.66
C LEU A 117 8.60 -4.28 -7.99
N LYS A 118 9.08 -3.33 -8.75
CA LYS A 118 10.11 -2.44 -8.28
C LYS A 118 9.62 -1.64 -7.07
N GLY A 119 10.40 -1.66 -6.02
CA GLY A 119 10.03 -0.93 -4.81
C GLY A 119 9.19 -1.73 -3.83
N VAL A 120 8.80 -2.94 -4.19
CA VAL A 120 8.02 -3.78 -3.29
C VAL A 120 8.97 -4.75 -2.61
N GLY A 121 9.10 -4.58 -1.31
CA GLY A 121 9.94 -5.49 -0.52
C GLY A 121 9.11 -6.60 0.06
N ARG A 122 9.78 -7.51 0.75
CA ARG A 122 9.12 -8.68 1.34
C ARG A 122 7.99 -8.28 2.30
N LYS A 123 8.21 -7.27 3.11
CA LYS A 123 7.19 -6.87 4.08
C LYS A 123 5.99 -6.21 3.42
N THR A 124 6.23 -5.37 2.42
CA THR A 124 5.14 -4.76 1.67
C THR A 124 4.33 -5.83 0.96
N ALA A 125 5.01 -6.80 0.36
CA ALA A 125 4.33 -7.89 -0.32
C ALA A 125 3.49 -8.70 0.67
N ALA A 126 4.05 -9.00 1.84
CA ALA A 126 3.33 -9.76 2.85
C ALA A 126 2.07 -9.02 3.32
N ILE A 127 2.19 -7.73 3.58
CA ILE A 127 1.03 -6.94 4.01
C ILE A 127 -0.04 -6.94 2.93
N THR A 128 0.37 -6.83 1.68
CA THR A 128 -0.57 -6.85 0.56
C THR A 128 -1.31 -8.18 0.51
N LEU A 129 -0.60 -9.28 0.72
CA LEU A 129 -1.22 -10.60 0.69
C LEU A 129 -2.18 -10.79 1.85
N VAL A 130 -1.78 -10.35 3.04
CA VAL A 130 -2.62 -10.51 4.22
C VAL A 130 -3.86 -9.64 4.15
N TYR A 131 -3.68 -8.36 3.92
CA TYR A 131 -4.80 -7.41 3.99
C TYR A 131 -5.49 -7.17 2.67
N GLY A 132 -4.84 -7.47 1.57
CA GLY A 132 -5.46 -7.32 0.26
C GLY A 132 -6.15 -8.59 -0.20
N PHE A 133 -5.57 -9.74 0.12
CA PHE A 133 -6.11 -11.02 -0.32
C PHE A 133 -6.59 -11.93 0.80
N GLY A 134 -6.39 -11.52 2.04
CA GLY A 134 -6.84 -12.34 3.16
C GLY A 134 -5.98 -13.58 3.41
N LYS A 135 -4.73 -13.55 2.99
CA LYS A 135 -3.84 -14.71 3.15
C LYS A 135 -3.09 -14.64 4.48
N ALA A 136 -3.73 -15.11 5.53
CA ALA A 136 -3.19 -15.03 6.87
C ALA A 136 -1.83 -15.66 7.09
N ASN A 137 -1.47 -16.62 6.29
CA ASN A 137 -0.18 -17.29 6.45
C ASN A 137 1.01 -16.38 6.16
N TYR A 138 0.77 -15.20 5.63
CA TYR A 138 1.86 -14.25 5.37
C TYR A 138 1.90 -13.14 6.41
N ILE A 139 1.19 -13.31 7.53
CA ILE A 139 1.16 -12.28 8.56
C ILE A 139 2.56 -11.90 8.99
N PRO A 140 2.91 -10.66 8.81
CA PRO A 140 4.23 -10.17 9.10
C PRO A 140 4.60 -10.30 10.53
N VAL A 141 3.69 -10.64 11.29
CA VAL A 141 3.96 -10.74 12.63
C VAL A 141 4.78 -11.90 12.94
N ASP A 142 5.13 -12.59 12.05
CA ASP A 142 6.08 -13.59 12.26
C ASP A 142 7.11 -12.94 12.98
N VAL A 143 7.05 -11.75 12.76
CA VAL A 143 7.81 -10.85 13.36
C VAL A 143 7.71 -11.07 14.82
N HIS A 144 6.59 -11.30 15.30
CA HIS A 144 6.41 -11.40 16.71
C HIS A 144 6.97 -12.69 17.20
N VAL A 145 7.33 -13.48 16.31
CA VAL A 145 7.87 -14.74 16.67
C VAL A 145 9.10 -14.53 17.48
N HIS A 146 9.91 -13.67 17.01
CA HIS A 146 11.12 -13.48 17.71
C HIS A 146 10.82 -12.85 19.03
N VAL A 147 9.72 -12.32 19.15
CA VAL A 147 9.40 -11.67 20.36
C VAL A 147 9.24 -12.77 21.36
N LEU A 148 8.81 -13.89 20.90
CA LEU A 148 8.61 -14.99 21.77
C LEU A 148 9.94 -15.53 22.17
N GLY A 149 10.86 -15.32 21.31
CA GLY A 149 12.18 -15.77 21.60
C GLY A 149 12.66 -15.03 22.77
#